data_23a881a3eba6072442afb8b06f73afba
#
_entry.id   23a881a3eba6072442afb8b06f73afba
#
_cell.length_a   1.000
_cell.length_b   1.000
_cell.length_c   1.000
_cell.angle_alpha   90.00
_cell.angle_beta   90.00
_cell.angle_gamma   90.00
#
_symmetry.space_group_name_H-M   'P 1'
#
loop_
_entity.id
_entity.type
_entity.pdbx_description
1 polymer ?
#
loop_
_entity_poly.entity_id
_entity_poly.type
_entity_poly.pdbx_seq_one_letter_code
_entity_poly.pdbx_strand_id
1 'polypeptide(L)'
;VEAIRQARANGHKVFLCTGRNLRMTKPLLAYGFDGFVCSAGGYVGCDEKILVDLPMEPAQVEGLREVLGRAGAECTLEARDDTYGGIRMIERFAHLFPRKPGQLNSEAERWRKTMEYGMTIRPIEEYHGEPVYKVVFIAPNEACLAEAKQLYEDQFIFCESRLGDNPSAIVNGELINRKFNKGTGIKAIC
;
A
#
# COMPACT_ATOMS: atom_id res chain seq x y z
N VAL A 1 -19.82 -11.41 7.25
CA VAL A 1 -20.75 -10.31 7.60
C VAL A 1 -21.55 -10.69 8.83
N GLU A 2 -22.22 -11.86 8.84
CA GLU A 2 -23.05 -12.29 9.98
C GLU A 2 -22.23 -12.46 11.27
N ALA A 3 -21.05 -13.09 11.20
CA ALA A 3 -20.16 -13.24 12.35
C ALA A 3 -19.73 -11.89 12.98
N ILE A 4 -19.54 -10.84 12.17
CA ILE A 4 -19.23 -9.49 12.67
C ILE A 4 -20.42 -8.96 13.47
N ARG A 5 -21.65 -9.08 12.96
CA ARG A 5 -22.85 -8.62 13.66
C ARG A 5 -23.04 -9.37 14.97
N GLN A 6 -22.86 -10.69 14.97
CA GLN A 6 -22.99 -11.49 16.16
C GLN A 6 -21.94 -11.17 17.22
N ALA A 7 -20.67 -10.98 16.82
CA ALA A 7 -19.62 -10.56 17.73
C ALA A 7 -19.98 -9.21 18.41
N ARG A 8 -20.44 -8.24 17.61
CA ARG A 8 -20.86 -6.93 18.15
C ARG A 8 -22.09 -7.03 19.04
N ALA A 9 -23.07 -7.86 18.70
CA ALA A 9 -24.25 -8.11 19.54
C ALA A 9 -23.87 -8.73 20.89
N ASN A 10 -22.76 -9.49 20.94
CA ASN A 10 -22.20 -10.05 22.17
C ASN A 10 -21.29 -9.05 22.94
N GLY A 11 -21.26 -7.77 22.54
CA GLY A 11 -20.50 -6.73 23.21
C GLY A 11 -19.04 -6.61 22.76
N HIS A 12 -18.59 -7.37 21.75
CA HIS A 12 -17.23 -7.24 21.21
C HIS A 12 -17.13 -6.06 20.24
N LYS A 13 -15.97 -5.42 20.21
CA LYS A 13 -15.60 -4.44 19.21
C LYS A 13 -14.81 -5.12 18.10
N VAL A 14 -15.12 -4.82 16.84
CA VAL A 14 -14.51 -5.45 15.67
C VAL A 14 -13.88 -4.37 14.78
N PHE A 15 -12.59 -4.48 14.55
CA PHE A 15 -11.81 -3.51 13.79
C PHE A 15 -11.22 -4.14 12.52
N LEU A 16 -11.11 -3.32 11.46
CA LEU A 16 -10.43 -3.69 10.24
C LEU A 16 -8.98 -3.19 10.29
N CYS A 17 -7.99 -4.09 10.18
CA CYS A 17 -6.58 -3.72 10.17
C CYS A 17 -5.92 -4.17 8.85
N THR A 18 -5.43 -3.20 8.05
CA THR A 18 -4.97 -3.47 6.69
C THR A 18 -3.85 -2.53 6.24
N GLY A 19 -3.04 -2.97 5.25
CA GLY A 19 -2.12 -2.09 4.52
C GLY A 19 -2.78 -1.28 3.40
N ARG A 20 -4.07 -1.51 3.10
CA ARG A 20 -4.82 -0.78 2.08
C ARG A 20 -5.13 0.64 2.53
N ASN A 21 -5.26 1.57 1.58
CA ASN A 21 -5.72 2.92 1.87
C ASN A 21 -7.23 2.96 2.20
N LEU A 22 -7.71 4.12 2.64
CA LEU A 22 -9.11 4.28 3.06
C LEU A 22 -10.09 3.99 1.92
N ARG A 23 -9.82 4.45 0.69
CA ARG A 23 -10.70 4.19 -0.46
C ARG A 23 -10.94 2.71 -0.69
N MET A 24 -9.86 1.91 -0.72
CA MET A 24 -9.96 0.46 -0.89
C MET A 24 -10.64 -0.24 0.29
N THR A 25 -10.70 0.43 1.43
CA THR A 25 -11.23 -0.10 2.69
C THR A 25 -12.71 0.27 2.89
N LYS A 26 -13.15 1.43 2.39
CA LYS A 26 -14.54 1.92 2.53
C LYS A 26 -15.63 0.87 2.25
N PRO A 27 -15.57 0.07 1.17
CA PRO A 27 -16.59 -0.94 0.92
C PRO A 27 -16.66 -2.03 2.00
N LEU A 28 -15.54 -2.33 2.65
CA LEU A 28 -15.47 -3.31 3.73
C LEU A 28 -16.04 -2.75 5.04
N LEU A 29 -15.85 -1.45 5.30
CA LEU A 29 -16.37 -0.79 6.51
C LEU A 29 -17.90 -0.85 6.58
N ALA A 30 -18.57 -0.90 5.43
CA ALA A 30 -20.02 -1.09 5.35
C ALA A 30 -20.52 -2.42 6.00
N TYR A 31 -19.62 -3.36 6.29
CA TYR A 31 -19.97 -4.60 7.00
C TYR A 31 -20.15 -4.42 8.50
N GLY A 32 -19.95 -3.21 9.03
CA GLY A 32 -20.25 -2.86 10.41
C GLY A 32 -19.05 -3.00 11.36
N PHE A 33 -17.86 -2.61 10.93
CA PHE A 33 -16.71 -2.46 11.81
C PHE A 33 -16.86 -1.23 12.73
N ASP A 34 -16.33 -1.31 13.93
CA ASP A 34 -16.32 -0.22 14.91
C ASP A 34 -15.22 0.83 14.60
N GLY A 35 -14.23 0.46 13.77
CA GLY A 35 -13.18 1.34 13.32
C GLY A 35 -12.18 0.63 12.41
N PHE A 36 -11.11 1.32 12.08
CA PHE A 36 -10.14 0.83 11.11
C PHE A 36 -8.71 1.28 11.41
N VAL A 37 -7.76 0.45 11.01
CA VAL A 37 -6.34 0.75 10.85
C VAL A 37 -6.00 0.57 9.38
N CYS A 38 -5.84 1.66 8.64
CA CYS A 38 -5.54 1.70 7.21
C CYS A 38 -4.08 2.10 6.97
N SER A 39 -3.62 1.96 5.71
CA SER A 39 -2.29 2.39 5.26
C SER A 39 -1.17 1.91 6.20
N ALA A 40 -1.25 0.63 6.60
CA ALA A 40 -0.31 -0.01 7.52
C ALA A 40 -0.17 0.65 8.91
N GLY A 41 -1.13 1.48 9.33
CA GLY A 41 -1.14 2.18 10.61
C GLY A 41 -0.99 3.69 10.51
N GLY A 42 -0.77 4.22 9.32
CA GLY A 42 -0.64 5.66 9.07
C GLY A 42 -1.95 6.43 9.13
N TYR A 43 -3.08 5.73 8.97
CA TYR A 43 -4.41 6.34 9.07
C TYR A 43 -5.35 5.44 9.88
N VAL A 44 -5.80 5.94 11.01
CA VAL A 44 -6.58 5.16 12.00
C VAL A 44 -7.82 5.92 12.43
N GLY A 45 -8.95 5.26 12.45
CA GLY A 45 -10.22 5.85 12.90
C GLY A 45 -11.03 4.89 13.75
N CYS A 46 -11.75 5.45 14.71
CA CYS A 46 -12.67 4.75 15.60
C CYS A 46 -13.79 5.69 16.03
N ASP A 47 -15.03 5.18 16.09
CA ASP A 47 -16.20 5.93 16.53
C ASP A 47 -16.31 7.33 15.87
N GLU A 48 -16.17 7.38 14.54
CA GLU A 48 -16.20 8.59 13.69
C GLU A 48 -15.05 9.59 13.93
N LYS A 49 -14.10 9.29 14.81
CA LYS A 49 -12.92 10.10 15.07
C LYS A 49 -11.70 9.55 14.36
N ILE A 50 -10.88 10.43 13.82
CA ILE A 50 -9.54 10.08 13.34
C ILE A 50 -8.58 10.18 14.53
N LEU A 51 -7.93 9.07 14.84
CA LEU A 51 -7.00 8.93 15.97
C LEU A 51 -5.54 9.10 15.52
N VAL A 52 -5.24 8.68 14.29
CA VAL A 52 -3.91 8.80 13.67
C VAL A 52 -4.09 9.28 12.24
N ASP A 53 -3.33 10.30 11.86
CA ASP A 53 -3.23 10.83 10.51
C ASP A 53 -1.77 11.26 10.29
N LEU A 54 -0.95 10.37 9.70
CA LEU A 54 0.50 10.52 9.55
C LEU A 54 0.93 10.31 8.08
N PRO A 55 0.57 11.22 7.16
CA PRO A 55 1.05 11.15 5.79
C PRO A 55 2.57 11.40 5.71
N MET A 56 3.14 11.03 4.59
CA MET A 56 4.50 11.42 4.22
C MET A 56 4.55 12.94 3.99
N GLU A 57 5.68 13.55 4.32
CA GLU A 57 5.93 14.94 3.96
C GLU A 57 6.01 15.08 2.42
N PRO A 58 5.50 16.16 1.82
CA PRO A 58 5.54 16.36 0.37
C PRO A 58 6.94 16.23 -0.23
N ALA A 59 7.97 16.72 0.46
CA ALA A 59 9.37 16.59 0.04
C ALA A 59 9.85 15.14 0.02
N GLN A 60 9.36 14.29 0.93
CA GLN A 60 9.67 12.85 0.95
C GLN A 60 9.03 12.14 -0.26
N VAL A 61 7.78 12.47 -0.57
CA VAL A 61 7.07 11.90 -1.72
C VAL A 61 7.80 12.24 -3.02
N GLU A 62 8.15 13.51 -3.23
CA GLU A 62 8.83 13.97 -4.45
C GLU A 62 10.23 13.38 -4.56
N GLY A 63 11.01 13.41 -3.49
CA GLY A 63 12.36 12.84 -3.49
C GLY A 63 12.38 11.33 -3.74
N LEU A 64 11.42 10.59 -3.18
CA LEU A 64 11.27 9.15 -3.47
C LEU A 64 10.88 8.89 -4.93
N ARG A 65 9.96 9.68 -5.48
CA ARG A 65 9.60 9.58 -6.90
C ARG A 65 10.80 9.83 -7.82
N GLU A 66 11.57 10.86 -7.50
CA GLU A 66 12.77 11.24 -8.28
C GLU A 66 13.84 10.14 -8.24
N VAL A 67 14.23 9.68 -7.05
CA VAL A 67 15.31 8.69 -6.91
C VAL A 67 14.91 7.33 -7.49
N LEU A 68 13.67 6.88 -7.28
CA LEU A 68 13.16 5.64 -7.85
C LEU A 68 13.04 5.74 -9.38
N GLY A 69 12.56 6.88 -9.89
CA GLY A 69 12.45 7.13 -11.33
C GLY A 69 13.81 7.14 -12.04
N ARG A 70 14.83 7.81 -11.48
CA ARG A 70 16.21 7.77 -12.01
C ARG A 70 16.78 6.35 -12.06
N ALA A 71 16.46 5.53 -11.08
CA ALA A 71 16.88 4.14 -11.02
C ALA A 71 16.09 3.22 -11.95
N GLY A 72 15.15 3.73 -12.74
CA GLY A 72 14.27 2.94 -13.61
C GLY A 72 13.21 2.13 -12.89
N ALA A 73 12.99 2.39 -11.60
CA ALA A 73 11.88 1.83 -10.86
C ALA A 73 10.60 2.63 -11.13
N GLU A 74 9.48 1.91 -11.20
CA GLU A 74 8.16 2.53 -11.29
C GLU A 74 7.51 2.51 -9.91
N CYS A 75 6.78 3.59 -9.57
CA CYS A 75 6.10 3.66 -8.29
C CYS A 75 4.64 4.12 -8.43
N THR A 76 3.84 3.73 -7.44
CA THR A 76 2.53 4.29 -7.18
C THR A 76 2.49 4.93 -5.80
N LEU A 77 1.77 6.04 -5.71
CA LEU A 77 1.51 6.76 -4.48
C LEU A 77 0.16 6.32 -3.92
N GLU A 78 0.16 5.65 -2.79
CA GLU A 78 -1.08 5.32 -2.09
C GLU A 78 -1.47 6.48 -1.18
N ALA A 79 -2.28 7.38 -1.71
CA ALA A 79 -2.91 8.44 -0.94
C ALA A 79 -4.11 7.90 -0.15
N ARG A 80 -4.67 8.72 0.74
CA ARG A 80 -5.82 8.33 1.58
C ARG A 80 -7.02 7.88 0.77
N ASP A 81 -7.40 8.67 -0.21
CA ASP A 81 -8.66 8.48 -0.96
C ASP A 81 -8.43 8.01 -2.40
N ASP A 82 -7.18 7.94 -2.87
CA ASP A 82 -6.84 7.50 -4.22
C ASP A 82 -5.45 6.84 -4.28
N THR A 83 -5.15 6.23 -5.41
CA THR A 83 -3.82 5.71 -5.75
C THR A 83 -3.41 6.31 -7.07
N TYR A 84 -2.20 6.87 -7.14
CA TYR A 84 -1.65 7.52 -8.33
C TYR A 84 -0.41 6.78 -8.82
N GLY A 85 -0.26 6.60 -10.14
CA GLY A 85 0.90 5.91 -10.68
C GLY A 85 0.96 5.91 -12.19
N GLY A 86 2.05 5.39 -12.72
CA GLY A 86 2.21 5.21 -14.16
C GLY A 86 1.41 4.03 -14.70
N ILE A 87 0.81 4.21 -15.86
CA ILE A 87 0.10 3.14 -16.61
C ILE A 87 1.03 1.95 -16.87
N ARG A 88 2.34 2.20 -17.06
CA ARG A 88 3.33 1.15 -17.28
C ARG A 88 3.45 0.14 -16.15
N MET A 89 3.18 0.57 -14.91
CA MET A 89 3.20 -0.34 -13.77
C MET A 89 2.15 -1.45 -13.93
N ILE A 90 0.96 -1.09 -14.37
CA ILE A 90 -0.14 -2.04 -14.65
C ILE A 90 0.23 -2.96 -15.81
N GLU A 91 0.77 -2.39 -16.89
CA GLU A 91 1.19 -3.15 -18.07
C GLU A 91 2.35 -4.10 -17.75
N ARG A 92 3.36 -3.65 -17.01
CA ARG A 92 4.46 -4.51 -16.54
C ARG A 92 3.96 -5.64 -15.66
N PHE A 93 3.06 -5.40 -14.73
CA PHE A 93 2.45 -6.47 -13.94
C PHE A 93 1.72 -7.47 -14.82
N ALA A 94 0.94 -7.02 -15.80
CA ALA A 94 0.23 -7.90 -16.71
C ALA A 94 1.19 -8.75 -17.58
N HIS A 95 2.34 -8.19 -17.97
CA HIS A 95 3.36 -8.92 -18.76
C HIS A 95 4.24 -9.86 -17.92
N LEU A 96 4.55 -9.47 -16.68
CA LEU A 96 5.36 -10.28 -15.76
C LEU A 96 4.64 -11.53 -15.25
N PHE A 97 3.32 -11.54 -15.31
CA PHE A 97 2.48 -12.65 -14.87
C PHE A 97 1.61 -13.18 -16.02
N PRO A 98 2.23 -13.81 -17.05
CA PRO A 98 1.46 -14.38 -18.15
C PRO A 98 0.45 -15.39 -17.61
N ARG A 99 -0.75 -15.37 -18.20
CA ARG A 99 -1.88 -16.24 -17.85
C ARG A 99 -1.57 -17.72 -18.20
N LYS A 100 -0.78 -18.39 -17.38
CA LYS A 100 -0.73 -19.86 -17.40
C LYS A 100 -1.60 -20.37 -16.25
N PRO A 101 -2.65 -21.17 -16.55
CA PRO A 101 -3.44 -21.81 -15.50
C PRO A 101 -2.52 -22.65 -14.60
N GLY A 102 -2.54 -22.41 -13.30
CA GLY A 102 -1.82 -23.20 -12.29
C GLY A 102 -0.45 -22.69 -11.86
N GLN A 103 0.05 -21.56 -12.36
CA GLN A 103 1.35 -20.99 -11.97
C GLN A 103 1.28 -19.52 -11.50
N LEU A 104 0.16 -19.09 -10.94
CA LEU A 104 0.08 -17.74 -10.38
C LEU A 104 0.80 -17.73 -9.02
N ASN A 105 1.85 -16.90 -8.93
CA ASN A 105 2.37 -16.51 -7.63
C ASN A 105 1.24 -15.77 -6.86
N SER A 106 1.18 -15.99 -5.54
CA SER A 106 0.12 -15.45 -4.67
C SER A 106 -0.01 -13.93 -4.74
N GLU A 107 1.07 -13.23 -5.05
CA GLU A 107 1.12 -11.78 -5.18
C GLU A 107 0.41 -11.30 -6.45
N ALA A 108 0.67 -11.95 -7.58
CA ALA A 108 0.00 -11.64 -8.84
C ALA A 108 -1.51 -11.90 -8.76
N GLU A 109 -1.91 -12.98 -8.11
CA GLU A 109 -3.32 -13.30 -7.86
C GLU A 109 -3.98 -12.22 -6.98
N ARG A 110 -3.28 -11.77 -5.94
CA ARG A 110 -3.73 -10.69 -5.07
C ARG A 110 -3.93 -9.39 -5.84
N TRP A 111 -2.97 -8.99 -6.69
CA TRP A 111 -3.07 -7.80 -7.53
C TRP A 111 -4.21 -7.89 -8.54
N ARG A 112 -4.36 -9.04 -9.22
CA ARG A 112 -5.46 -9.27 -10.15
C ARG A 112 -6.81 -9.09 -9.46
N LYS A 113 -7.01 -9.73 -8.31
CA LYS A 113 -8.24 -9.57 -7.52
C LYS A 113 -8.47 -8.13 -7.08
N THR A 114 -7.43 -7.43 -6.66
CA THR A 114 -7.55 -6.04 -6.22
C THR A 114 -8.01 -5.13 -7.36
N MET A 115 -7.52 -5.36 -8.58
CA MET A 115 -7.97 -4.64 -9.79
C MET A 115 -9.40 -5.02 -10.18
N GLU A 116 -9.78 -6.29 -10.08
CA GLU A 116 -11.16 -6.75 -10.31
C GLU A 116 -12.17 -6.14 -9.31
N TYR A 117 -11.73 -5.84 -8.08
CA TYR A 117 -12.55 -5.19 -7.06
C TYR A 117 -12.58 -3.65 -7.16
N GLY A 118 -12.14 -3.08 -8.29
CA GLY A 118 -12.31 -1.66 -8.59
C GLY A 118 -11.22 -0.75 -8.02
N MET A 119 -10.01 -1.27 -7.77
CA MET A 119 -8.86 -0.40 -7.57
C MET A 119 -8.54 0.30 -8.89
N THR A 120 -8.81 1.58 -8.96
CA THR A 120 -8.38 2.44 -10.06
C THR A 120 -7.07 3.09 -9.65
N ILE A 121 -6.03 2.91 -10.45
CA ILE A 121 -4.81 3.72 -10.35
C ILE A 121 -5.01 4.89 -11.29
N ARG A 122 -5.02 6.10 -10.73
CA ARG A 122 -5.12 7.34 -11.50
C ARG A 122 -3.75 7.68 -12.12
N PRO A 123 -3.71 8.34 -13.28
CA PRO A 123 -2.46 8.87 -13.83
C PRO A 123 -1.70 9.71 -12.79
N ILE A 124 -0.36 9.60 -12.81
CA ILE A 124 0.48 10.34 -11.84
C ILE A 124 0.35 11.85 -12.01
N GLU A 125 0.01 12.30 -13.21
CA GLU A 125 -0.22 13.70 -13.56
C GLU A 125 -1.44 14.32 -12.86
N GLU A 126 -2.33 13.47 -12.33
CA GLU A 126 -3.49 13.88 -11.55
C GLU A 126 -3.20 13.97 -10.05
N TYR A 127 -1.97 13.68 -9.62
CA TYR A 127 -1.54 13.90 -8.24
C TYR A 127 -1.20 15.38 -8.02
N HIS A 128 -1.88 16.02 -7.08
CA HIS A 128 -1.74 17.44 -6.78
C HIS A 128 -1.34 17.72 -5.31
N GLY A 129 -0.76 16.73 -4.63
CA GLY A 129 -0.29 16.88 -3.25
C GLY A 129 -1.24 16.26 -2.22
N GLU A 130 -2.10 15.33 -2.61
CA GLU A 130 -2.95 14.57 -1.70
C GLU A 130 -2.10 13.80 -0.67
N PRO A 131 -2.61 13.63 0.57
CA PRO A 131 -1.86 12.94 1.64
C PRO A 131 -1.50 11.51 1.24
N VAL A 132 -0.21 11.24 1.04
CA VAL A 132 0.35 9.91 0.72
C VAL A 132 0.84 9.24 1.99
N TYR A 133 0.51 7.96 2.18
CA TYR A 133 0.91 7.18 3.36
C TYR A 133 1.88 6.07 3.02
N LYS A 134 1.91 5.64 1.77
CA LYS A 134 2.74 4.54 1.31
C LYS A 134 3.12 4.73 -0.16
N VAL A 135 4.33 4.36 -0.50
CA VAL A 135 4.78 4.25 -1.89
C VAL A 135 4.97 2.77 -2.20
N VAL A 136 4.35 2.29 -3.27
CA VAL A 136 4.58 0.94 -3.80
C VAL A 136 5.48 1.06 -5.02
N PHE A 137 6.46 0.19 -5.17
CA PHE A 137 7.40 0.25 -6.29
C PHE A 137 7.63 -1.10 -6.96
N ILE A 138 8.07 -1.03 -8.21
CA ILE A 138 8.63 -2.15 -8.96
C ILE A 138 9.96 -1.69 -9.52
N ALA A 139 11.04 -2.34 -9.11
CA ALA A 139 12.39 -2.08 -9.59
C ALA A 139 12.87 -3.21 -10.51
N PRO A 140 13.66 -2.91 -11.56
CA PRO A 140 14.22 -3.92 -12.44
C PRO A 140 15.05 -5.00 -11.72
N ASN A 141 15.74 -4.61 -10.65
CA ASN A 141 16.50 -5.47 -9.75
C ASN A 141 16.78 -4.75 -8.44
N GLU A 142 17.37 -5.45 -7.46
CA GLU A 142 17.67 -4.88 -6.15
C GLU A 142 18.70 -3.75 -6.19
N ALA A 143 19.69 -3.80 -7.09
CA ALA A 143 20.72 -2.77 -7.20
C ALA A 143 20.12 -1.39 -7.54
N CYS A 144 19.00 -1.36 -8.25
CA CYS A 144 18.27 -0.12 -8.55
C CYS A 144 17.74 0.60 -7.31
N LEU A 145 17.65 -0.08 -6.17
CA LEU A 145 17.14 0.49 -4.92
C LEU A 145 18.24 1.05 -4.01
N ALA A 146 19.52 0.84 -4.35
CA ALA A 146 20.66 1.18 -3.48
C ALA A 146 20.68 2.66 -3.08
N GLU A 147 20.51 3.58 -4.04
CA GLU A 147 20.48 5.03 -3.76
C GLU A 147 19.27 5.40 -2.91
N ALA A 148 18.09 4.88 -3.23
CA ALA A 148 16.88 5.13 -2.45
C ALA A 148 17.00 4.63 -1.01
N LYS A 149 17.59 3.46 -0.79
CA LYS A 149 17.89 2.92 0.55
C LYS A 149 18.86 3.82 1.29
N GLN A 150 19.99 4.22 0.67
CA GLN A 150 20.97 5.09 1.29
C GLN A 150 20.37 6.43 1.76
N LEU A 151 19.43 7.00 1.00
CA LEU A 151 18.82 8.29 1.31
C LEU A 151 17.65 8.22 2.29
N TYR A 152 16.96 7.07 2.36
CA TYR A 152 15.65 7.02 3.02
C TYR A 152 15.46 5.84 3.99
N GLU A 153 16.42 4.92 4.18
CA GLU A 153 16.25 3.77 5.09
C GLU A 153 16.11 4.15 6.56
N ASP A 154 16.56 5.34 6.96
CA ASP A 154 16.34 5.91 8.29
C ASP A 154 14.89 6.36 8.53
N GLN A 155 14.17 6.69 7.46
CA GLN A 155 12.80 7.23 7.50
C GLN A 155 11.76 6.18 7.11
N PHE A 156 12.11 5.25 6.22
CA PHE A 156 11.20 4.25 5.67
C PHE A 156 11.72 2.82 5.83
N ILE A 157 10.79 1.91 5.98
CA ILE A 157 11.04 0.47 5.86
C ILE A 157 10.78 0.08 4.42
N PHE A 158 11.78 -0.53 3.77
CA PHE A 158 11.67 -1.12 2.45
C PHE A 158 11.20 -2.57 2.62
N CYS A 159 9.90 -2.81 2.45
CA CYS A 159 9.32 -4.15 2.46
C CYS A 159 9.39 -4.74 1.06
N GLU A 160 10.38 -5.57 0.80
CA GLU A 160 10.70 -6.06 -0.54
C GLU A 160 10.29 -7.53 -0.73
N SER A 161 9.90 -7.87 -1.95
CA SER A 161 9.68 -9.22 -2.41
C SER A 161 10.31 -9.39 -3.80
N ARG A 162 11.13 -10.43 -3.96
CA ARG A 162 11.73 -10.76 -5.24
C ARG A 162 10.80 -11.67 -6.05
N LEU A 163 10.69 -11.40 -7.33
CA LEU A 163 9.91 -12.19 -8.27
C LEU A 163 10.83 -13.19 -9.00
N GLY A 164 11.48 -14.09 -8.24
CA GLY A 164 12.40 -15.12 -8.73
C GLY A 164 13.67 -15.23 -7.88
N ASP A 165 14.42 -16.30 -8.08
CA ASP A 165 15.63 -16.62 -7.31
C ASP A 165 16.93 -16.01 -7.87
N ASN A 166 16.84 -15.30 -9.00
CA ASN A 166 17.98 -14.68 -9.67
C ASN A 166 18.27 -13.29 -9.07
N PRO A 167 19.55 -12.89 -8.85
CA PRO A 167 19.93 -11.52 -8.44
C PRO A 167 19.43 -10.40 -9.37
N SER A 168 19.19 -10.73 -10.65
CA SER A 168 18.58 -9.81 -11.62
C SER A 168 17.05 -9.87 -11.63
N ALA A 169 16.44 -10.57 -10.67
CA ALA A 169 14.99 -10.65 -10.58
C ALA A 169 14.37 -9.30 -10.24
N ILE A 170 13.23 -9.04 -10.81
CA ILE A 170 12.41 -7.87 -10.48
C ILE A 170 12.08 -7.89 -8.99
N VAL A 171 12.21 -6.72 -8.38
CA VAL A 171 11.84 -6.50 -6.99
C VAL A 171 10.58 -5.63 -6.96
N ASN A 172 9.55 -6.12 -6.33
CA ASN A 172 8.41 -5.29 -5.94
C ASN A 172 8.46 -5.04 -4.43
N GLY A 173 7.93 -3.90 -4.00
CA GLY A 173 7.94 -3.60 -2.58
C GLY A 173 7.11 -2.39 -2.21
N GLU A 174 7.12 -2.12 -0.91
CA GLU A 174 6.41 -1.02 -0.30
C GLU A 174 7.36 -0.22 0.60
N LEU A 175 7.25 1.09 0.57
CA LEU A 175 7.91 2.02 1.47
C LEU A 175 6.90 2.45 2.54
N ILE A 176 7.15 2.02 3.77
CA ILE A 176 6.31 2.32 4.93
C ILE A 176 7.10 3.22 5.87
N ASN A 177 6.51 4.35 6.27
CA ASN A 177 7.15 5.26 7.22
C ASN A 177 7.41 4.55 8.56
N ARG A 178 8.62 4.73 9.12
CA ARG A 178 9.02 4.12 10.40
C ARG A 178 8.26 4.68 11.61
N LYS A 179 7.57 5.81 11.47
CA LYS A 179 6.77 6.44 12.55
C LYS A 179 5.57 5.60 12.97
N PHE A 180 5.12 4.65 12.13
CA PHE A 180 3.94 3.84 12.42
C PHE A 180 4.05 2.42 11.87
N ASN A 181 3.21 1.55 12.38
CA ASN A 181 2.94 0.21 11.88
C ASN A 181 1.54 -0.23 12.33
N LYS A 182 1.08 -1.39 11.87
CA LYS A 182 -0.23 -1.92 12.27
C LYS A 182 -0.37 -2.04 13.79
N GLY A 183 0.70 -2.41 14.50
CA GLY A 183 0.71 -2.53 15.96
C GLY A 183 0.50 -1.19 16.65
N THR A 184 1.19 -0.13 16.21
CA THR A 184 0.98 1.23 16.76
C THR A 184 -0.42 1.74 16.44
N GLY A 185 -0.97 1.42 15.27
CA GLY A 185 -2.34 1.75 14.90
C GLY A 185 -3.38 1.04 15.78
N ILE A 186 -3.18 -0.24 16.07
CA ILE A 186 -4.05 -1.00 17.01
C ILE A 186 -3.95 -0.37 18.42
N LYS A 187 -2.74 -0.07 18.89
CA LYS A 187 -2.53 0.56 20.19
C LYS A 187 -3.24 1.92 20.34
N ALA A 188 -3.40 2.66 19.24
CA ALA A 188 -4.12 3.94 19.27
C ALA A 188 -5.64 3.77 19.46
N ILE A 189 -6.19 2.58 19.16
CA ILE A 189 -7.61 2.25 19.34
C ILE A 189 -7.88 1.70 20.75
N CYS A 190 -6.92 0.96 21.36
CA CYS A 190 -7.05 0.35 22.67
C CYS A 190 -6.71 1.34 23.79
#